data_70191501eff318aa3dbefa9f096997b9
#
_entry.id   70191501eff318aa3dbefa9f096997b9
#
_cell.length_a   1.000
_cell.length_b   1.000
_cell.length_c   1.000
_cell.angle_alpha   90.00
_cell.angle_beta   90.00
_cell.angle_gamma   90.00
#
_symmetry.space_group_name_H-M   'P 1'
#
loop_
_entity.id
_entity.type
_entity.pdbx_description
1 polymer ?
#
loop_
_entity_poly.entity_id
_entity_poly.type
_entity_poly.pdbx_seq_one_letter_code
_entity_poly.pdbx_strand_id
1 'polypeptide(L)'
;DEHAPQGIPPWPEIMLRQPSAQDWSQPTVVCGCGGGEAVQAWLPHILEQAPQLVLDADALNAIAASPALAQQLTARAARQQPTTLTPHPLEAARLLQTSTAAIQANRLQACLQLAQKFQCTALLKGSGTVIANAQRQIWINSSGNPRLATGGTGDVLAGHIGALWARGSNADKAAIQGAFKHGHTADQWPADRPFSASALAMHLKQ
;
A
#
# COMPACT_ATOMS: atom_id res chain seq x y z
N ASP A 1 -25.30 -3.51 -2.47
CA ASP A 1 -24.72 -4.21 -1.32
C ASP A 1 -25.12 -3.53 -0.03
N GLU A 2 -25.62 -4.33 0.92
CA GLU A 2 -26.00 -3.87 2.26
C GLU A 2 -24.81 -3.28 3.05
N HIS A 3 -23.61 -3.35 2.53
CA HIS A 3 -22.37 -2.87 3.15
C HIS A 3 -21.67 -1.72 2.41
N ALA A 4 -22.27 -1.16 1.37
CA ALA A 4 -21.78 0.11 0.86
C ALA A 4 -21.91 1.17 1.97
N PRO A 5 -20.89 2.05 2.18
CA PRO A 5 -20.99 3.11 3.16
C PRO A 5 -22.30 3.87 2.94
N GLN A 6 -23.24 3.75 3.88
CA GLN A 6 -24.48 4.53 3.84
C GLN A 6 -24.11 5.96 4.22
N GLY A 7 -23.78 6.76 3.24
CA GLY A 7 -23.48 8.16 3.43
C GLY A 7 -22.89 8.76 2.16
N ILE A 8 -23.27 9.98 1.88
CA ILE A 8 -22.60 10.78 0.85
C ILE A 8 -21.18 11.03 1.37
N PRO A 9 -20.12 10.68 0.62
CA PRO A 9 -18.76 11.04 1.01
C PRO A 9 -18.72 12.54 1.31
N PRO A 10 -17.94 12.98 2.30
CA PRO A 10 -17.82 14.41 2.63
C PRO A 10 -17.22 15.23 1.47
N TRP A 11 -16.73 14.57 0.44
CA TRP A 11 -16.21 15.15 -0.78
C TRP A 11 -17.06 14.69 -1.98
N PRO A 12 -17.81 15.59 -2.63
CA PRO A 12 -18.71 15.24 -3.73
C PRO A 12 -17.98 14.70 -4.98
N GLU A 13 -16.69 14.96 -5.11
CA GLU A 13 -15.85 14.43 -6.18
C GLU A 13 -15.51 12.95 -6.04
N ILE A 14 -15.75 12.34 -4.86
CA ILE A 14 -15.53 10.90 -4.65
C ILE A 14 -16.74 10.13 -5.14
N MET A 15 -16.55 9.41 -6.25
CA MET A 15 -17.57 8.54 -6.81
C MET A 15 -17.55 7.16 -6.16
N LEU A 16 -18.70 6.72 -5.64
CA LEU A 16 -18.88 5.36 -5.14
C LEU A 16 -19.41 4.47 -6.27
N ARG A 17 -18.76 3.33 -6.49
CA ARG A 17 -19.16 2.33 -7.48
C ARG A 17 -19.13 0.93 -6.88
N GLN A 18 -20.02 0.07 -7.35
CA GLN A 18 -19.94 -1.35 -7.05
C GLN A 18 -18.71 -1.97 -7.74
N PRO A 19 -17.93 -2.82 -7.06
CA PRO A 19 -16.80 -3.48 -7.67
C PRO A 19 -17.15 -4.27 -8.93
N SER A 20 -18.35 -4.85 -9.00
CA SER A 20 -18.85 -5.59 -10.16
C SER A 20 -19.08 -4.72 -11.40
N ALA A 21 -19.25 -3.41 -11.22
CA ALA A 21 -19.45 -2.45 -12.33
C ALA A 21 -18.15 -1.70 -12.69
N GLN A 22 -17.03 -2.06 -12.05
CA GLN A 22 -15.75 -1.38 -12.27
C GLN A 22 -14.93 -2.07 -13.37
N ASP A 23 -14.51 -1.30 -14.37
CA ASP A 23 -13.44 -1.69 -15.30
C ASP A 23 -12.09 -1.46 -14.62
N TRP A 24 -11.38 -2.53 -14.30
CA TRP A 24 -10.09 -2.49 -13.62
C TRP A 24 -8.91 -2.24 -14.57
N SER A 25 -9.12 -2.23 -15.89
CA SER A 25 -8.06 -2.11 -16.90
C SER A 25 -7.56 -0.68 -17.11
N GLN A 26 -8.22 0.31 -16.54
CA GLN A 26 -7.91 1.73 -16.76
C GLN A 26 -7.27 2.44 -15.56
N PRO A 27 -7.69 2.21 -14.30
CA PRO A 27 -7.25 3.02 -13.17
C PRO A 27 -5.93 2.55 -12.57
N THR A 28 -5.28 3.46 -11.83
CA THR A 28 -4.38 3.07 -10.74
C THR A 28 -5.24 2.59 -9.58
N VAL A 29 -5.04 1.36 -9.15
CA VAL A 29 -5.84 0.73 -8.10
C VAL A 29 -5.08 0.72 -6.78
N VAL A 30 -5.74 1.12 -5.69
CA VAL A 30 -5.28 0.88 -4.31
C VAL A 30 -6.26 -0.10 -3.68
N CYS A 31 -5.77 -1.25 -3.24
CA CYS A 31 -6.62 -2.35 -2.79
C CYS A 31 -6.18 -2.89 -1.43
N GLY A 32 -7.17 -3.14 -0.56
CA GLY A 32 -7.00 -3.81 0.73
C GLY A 32 -7.26 -2.95 1.96
N CYS A 33 -7.23 -1.63 1.85
CA CYS A 33 -7.52 -0.72 2.96
C CYS A 33 -8.99 -0.87 3.41
N GLY A 34 -9.22 -1.46 4.59
CA GLY A 34 -10.56 -1.67 5.12
C GLY A 34 -11.45 -2.60 4.28
N GLY A 35 -10.86 -3.43 3.43
CA GLY A 35 -11.58 -4.32 2.51
C GLY A 35 -12.22 -5.55 3.17
N GLY A 36 -11.73 -5.93 4.35
CA GLY A 36 -12.17 -7.12 5.06
C GLY A 36 -12.07 -8.39 4.19
N GLU A 37 -12.91 -9.37 4.49
CA GLU A 37 -12.96 -10.61 3.71
C GLU A 37 -13.49 -10.41 2.28
N ALA A 38 -14.27 -9.36 2.05
CA ALA A 38 -14.86 -9.06 0.75
C ALA A 38 -13.81 -8.78 -0.34
N VAL A 39 -12.62 -8.33 0.03
CA VAL A 39 -11.52 -8.09 -0.91
C VAL A 39 -11.12 -9.35 -1.67
N GLN A 40 -11.25 -10.52 -1.05
CA GLN A 40 -10.86 -11.81 -1.64
C GLN A 40 -11.63 -12.13 -2.92
N ALA A 41 -12.89 -11.72 -3.01
CA ALA A 41 -13.73 -11.96 -4.19
C ALA A 41 -13.26 -11.17 -5.42
N TRP A 42 -12.68 -9.99 -5.23
CA TRP A 42 -12.30 -9.08 -6.30
C TRP A 42 -10.80 -9.12 -6.64
N LEU A 43 -9.99 -9.56 -5.70
CA LEU A 43 -8.54 -9.55 -5.83
C LEU A 43 -8.02 -10.31 -7.06
N PRO A 44 -8.56 -11.50 -7.47
CA PRO A 44 -8.15 -12.15 -8.70
C PRO A 44 -8.32 -11.28 -9.95
N HIS A 45 -9.46 -10.59 -10.08
CA HIS A 45 -9.76 -9.71 -11.21
C HIS A 45 -8.85 -8.46 -11.20
N ILE A 46 -8.63 -7.88 -10.03
CA ILE A 46 -7.73 -6.73 -9.86
C ILE A 46 -6.29 -7.11 -10.21
N LEU A 47 -5.81 -8.27 -9.74
CA LEU A 47 -4.47 -8.78 -10.05
C LEU A 47 -4.28 -9.08 -11.54
N GLU A 48 -5.33 -9.46 -12.23
CA GLU A 48 -5.29 -9.73 -13.66
C GLU A 48 -5.30 -8.45 -14.49
N GLN A 49 -6.17 -7.49 -14.17
CA GLN A 49 -6.53 -6.39 -15.06
C GLN A 49 -5.83 -5.07 -14.73
N ALA A 50 -5.61 -4.75 -13.46
CA ALA A 50 -5.13 -3.43 -13.07
C ALA A 50 -3.74 -3.12 -13.65
N PRO A 51 -3.57 -2.03 -14.42
CA PRO A 51 -2.28 -1.68 -15.01
C PRO A 51 -1.26 -1.23 -13.95
N GLN A 52 -1.72 -0.57 -12.89
CA GLN A 52 -0.92 -0.10 -11.76
C GLN A 52 -1.64 -0.44 -10.45
N LEU A 53 -0.95 -1.07 -9.49
CA LEU A 53 -1.59 -1.62 -8.31
C LEU A 53 -0.78 -1.37 -7.04
N VAL A 54 -1.41 -0.76 -6.04
CA VAL A 54 -0.92 -0.68 -4.66
C VAL A 54 -1.72 -1.67 -3.82
N LEU A 55 -1.04 -2.57 -3.09
CA LEU A 55 -1.65 -3.56 -2.21
C LEU A 55 -1.26 -3.29 -0.77
N ASP A 56 -2.27 -3.19 0.11
CA ASP A 56 -2.09 -2.99 1.56
C ASP A 56 -3.01 -3.91 2.36
N ALA A 57 -2.78 -4.03 3.63
CA ALA A 57 -3.68 -4.57 4.65
C ALA A 57 -4.34 -5.92 4.25
N ASP A 58 -5.67 -5.94 4.08
CA ASP A 58 -6.44 -7.16 3.85
C ASP A 58 -6.09 -7.85 2.53
N ALA A 59 -5.70 -7.09 1.51
CA ALA A 59 -5.21 -7.68 0.26
C ALA A 59 -3.89 -8.43 0.45
N LEU A 60 -2.96 -7.89 1.25
CA LEU A 60 -1.70 -8.57 1.57
C LEU A 60 -1.94 -9.83 2.39
N ASN A 61 -2.89 -9.79 3.34
CA ASN A 61 -3.27 -10.96 4.13
C ASN A 61 -3.90 -12.04 3.26
N ALA A 62 -4.78 -11.69 2.32
CA ALA A 62 -5.38 -12.62 1.38
C ALA A 62 -4.33 -13.29 0.48
N ILE A 63 -3.36 -12.52 -0.03
CA ILE A 63 -2.24 -13.04 -0.83
C ILE A 63 -1.37 -13.98 0.00
N ALA A 64 -1.09 -13.64 1.25
CA ALA A 64 -0.28 -14.48 2.14
C ALA A 64 -0.95 -15.83 2.43
N ALA A 65 -2.29 -15.87 2.47
CA ALA A 65 -3.08 -17.07 2.72
C ALA A 65 -3.34 -17.93 1.48
N SER A 66 -3.15 -17.40 0.25
CA SER A 66 -3.49 -18.07 -1.00
C SER A 66 -2.29 -18.19 -1.95
N PRO A 67 -1.73 -19.41 -2.15
CA PRO A 67 -0.67 -19.63 -3.14
C PRO A 67 -1.07 -19.20 -4.56
N ALA A 68 -2.35 -19.36 -4.94
CA ALA A 68 -2.86 -18.94 -6.23
C ALA A 68 -2.79 -17.42 -6.43
N LEU A 69 -3.20 -16.63 -5.43
CA LEU A 69 -3.10 -15.18 -5.46
C LEU A 69 -1.64 -14.71 -5.46
N ALA A 70 -0.77 -15.38 -4.70
CA ALA A 70 0.66 -15.09 -4.70
C ALA A 70 1.30 -15.34 -6.07
N GLN A 71 0.90 -16.40 -6.78
CA GLN A 71 1.34 -16.69 -8.14
C GLN A 71 0.82 -15.64 -9.13
N GLN A 72 -0.46 -15.26 -9.05
CA GLN A 72 -1.04 -14.21 -9.88
C GLN A 72 -0.32 -12.87 -9.68
N LEU A 73 -0.02 -12.51 -8.43
CA LEU A 73 0.76 -11.30 -8.12
C LEU A 73 2.13 -11.32 -8.80
N THR A 74 2.87 -12.43 -8.68
CA THR A 74 4.20 -12.56 -9.30
C THR A 74 4.13 -12.48 -10.82
N ALA A 75 3.11 -13.08 -11.43
CA ALA A 75 2.90 -13.09 -12.88
C ALA A 75 2.64 -11.70 -13.49
N ARG A 76 2.26 -10.70 -12.68
CA ARG A 76 2.03 -9.31 -13.13
C ARG A 76 3.30 -8.69 -13.73
N ALA A 77 4.47 -8.99 -13.18
CA ALA A 77 5.73 -8.47 -13.69
C ALA A 77 5.99 -8.87 -15.15
N ALA A 78 5.71 -10.13 -15.52
CA ALA A 78 5.83 -10.61 -16.89
C ALA A 78 4.86 -9.92 -17.87
N ARG A 79 3.73 -9.43 -17.37
CA ARG A 79 2.76 -8.65 -18.15
C ARG A 79 3.03 -7.13 -18.13
N GLN A 80 4.16 -6.70 -17.56
CA GLN A 80 4.48 -5.27 -17.39
C GLN A 80 3.42 -4.49 -16.60
N GLN A 81 2.80 -5.13 -15.64
CA GLN A 81 1.81 -4.56 -14.73
C GLN A 81 2.46 -4.34 -13.35
N PRO A 82 3.17 -3.22 -13.15
CA PRO A 82 3.91 -3.00 -11.93
C PRO A 82 2.99 -2.94 -10.69
N THR A 83 3.54 -3.38 -9.56
CA THR A 83 2.83 -3.44 -8.28
C THR A 83 3.69 -2.86 -7.16
N THR A 84 3.07 -2.20 -6.19
CA THR A 84 3.68 -1.78 -4.93
C THR A 84 2.99 -2.47 -3.76
N LEU A 85 3.75 -3.12 -2.89
CA LEU A 85 3.28 -3.70 -1.63
C LEU A 85 3.67 -2.77 -0.48
N THR A 86 2.76 -2.55 0.48
CA THR A 86 3.00 -1.67 1.62
C THR A 86 2.84 -2.39 2.98
N PRO A 87 3.47 -3.56 3.19
CA PRO A 87 3.27 -4.33 4.42
C PRO A 87 3.84 -3.63 5.65
N HIS A 88 3.15 -3.78 6.79
CA HIS A 88 3.77 -3.66 8.10
C HIS A 88 4.51 -4.97 8.46
N PRO A 89 5.33 -5.03 9.54
CA PRO A 89 6.17 -6.21 9.81
C PRO A 89 5.42 -7.54 9.96
N LEU A 90 4.19 -7.54 10.49
CA LEU A 90 3.40 -8.78 10.61
C LEU A 90 2.85 -9.25 9.25
N GLU A 91 2.41 -8.35 8.38
CA GLU A 91 2.01 -8.67 7.00
C GLU A 91 3.20 -9.19 6.19
N ALA A 92 4.36 -8.56 6.33
CA ALA A 92 5.61 -9.02 5.71
C ALA A 92 5.99 -10.43 6.18
N ALA A 93 5.84 -10.72 7.49
CA ALA A 93 6.09 -12.04 8.05
C ALA A 93 5.18 -13.12 7.45
N ARG A 94 3.88 -12.81 7.29
CA ARG A 94 2.91 -13.71 6.63
C ARG A 94 3.27 -13.96 5.17
N LEU A 95 3.58 -12.90 4.41
CA LEU A 95 3.97 -12.98 3.00
C LEU A 95 5.26 -13.80 2.79
N LEU A 96 6.23 -13.68 3.69
CA LEU A 96 7.50 -14.40 3.64
C LEU A 96 7.48 -15.75 4.40
N GLN A 97 6.35 -16.10 5.04
CA GLN A 97 6.21 -17.32 5.85
C GLN A 97 7.27 -17.43 6.96
N THR A 98 7.48 -16.34 7.69
CA THR A 98 8.47 -16.22 8.75
C THR A 98 7.87 -15.51 9.97
N SER A 99 8.68 -15.24 11.00
CA SER A 99 8.22 -14.50 12.18
C SER A 99 8.42 -13.00 12.04
N THR A 100 7.57 -12.22 12.74
CA THR A 100 7.75 -10.75 12.83
C THR A 100 9.10 -10.38 13.45
N ALA A 101 9.61 -11.19 14.38
CA ALA A 101 10.93 -11.00 14.97
C ALA A 101 12.04 -11.13 13.92
N ALA A 102 11.96 -12.12 13.03
CA ALA A 102 12.92 -12.27 11.94
C ALA A 102 12.87 -11.09 10.95
N ILE A 103 11.68 -10.58 10.62
CA ILE A 103 11.52 -9.36 9.79
C ILE A 103 12.21 -8.18 10.46
N GLN A 104 11.96 -7.96 11.75
CA GLN A 104 12.53 -6.81 12.48
C GLN A 104 14.04 -6.93 12.70
N ALA A 105 14.58 -8.14 12.82
CA ALA A 105 16.01 -8.37 12.98
C ALA A 105 16.82 -7.95 11.73
N ASN A 106 16.22 -8.04 10.53
CA ASN A 106 16.90 -7.64 9.28
C ASN A 106 15.89 -7.07 8.27
N ARG A 107 15.43 -5.84 8.52
CA ARG A 107 14.41 -5.17 7.71
C ARG A 107 14.84 -4.94 6.27
N LEU A 108 16.12 -4.63 6.03
CA LEU A 108 16.65 -4.44 4.68
C LEU A 108 16.53 -5.71 3.85
N GLN A 109 16.99 -6.84 4.41
CA GLN A 109 16.91 -8.12 3.73
C GLN A 109 15.46 -8.58 3.54
N ALA A 110 14.59 -8.37 4.54
CA ALA A 110 13.17 -8.71 4.45
C ALA A 110 12.48 -7.93 3.33
N CYS A 111 12.74 -6.63 3.20
CA CYS A 111 12.17 -5.81 2.13
C CYS A 111 12.65 -6.25 0.75
N LEU A 112 13.94 -6.55 0.60
CA LEU A 112 14.50 -7.13 -0.63
C LEU A 112 13.86 -8.46 -1.00
N GLN A 113 13.69 -9.35 -0.02
CA GLN A 113 13.05 -10.65 -0.24
C GLN A 113 11.60 -10.50 -0.73
N LEU A 114 10.83 -9.55 -0.17
CA LEU A 114 9.49 -9.25 -0.65
C LEU A 114 9.51 -8.78 -2.10
N ALA A 115 10.36 -7.80 -2.41
CA ALA A 115 10.47 -7.24 -3.76
C ALA A 115 10.88 -8.30 -4.79
N GLN A 116 11.83 -9.16 -4.45
CA GLN A 116 12.32 -10.23 -5.33
C GLN A 116 11.29 -11.38 -5.46
N LYS A 117 10.67 -11.80 -4.35
CA LYS A 117 9.67 -12.87 -4.36
C LYS A 117 8.49 -12.53 -5.27
N PHE A 118 8.00 -11.30 -5.21
CA PHE A 118 6.82 -10.85 -5.94
C PHE A 118 7.15 -10.02 -7.18
N GLN A 119 8.43 -9.83 -7.50
CA GLN A 119 8.90 -9.06 -8.65
C GLN A 119 8.26 -7.67 -8.73
N CYS A 120 8.29 -6.93 -7.61
CA CYS A 120 7.56 -5.67 -7.43
C CYS A 120 8.37 -4.65 -6.62
N THR A 121 7.79 -3.47 -6.39
CA THR A 121 8.26 -2.53 -5.37
C THR A 121 7.66 -2.94 -4.02
N ALA A 122 8.47 -3.09 -2.99
CA ALA A 122 8.03 -3.37 -1.63
C ALA A 122 8.39 -2.18 -0.72
N LEU A 123 7.45 -1.77 0.13
CA LEU A 123 7.60 -0.74 1.14
C LEU A 123 7.30 -1.35 2.52
N LEU A 124 8.31 -1.69 3.29
CA LEU A 124 8.18 -2.24 4.63
C LEU A 124 7.98 -1.12 5.66
N LYS A 125 6.74 -0.92 6.09
CA LYS A 125 6.33 0.13 7.05
C LYS A 125 7.04 -0.02 8.40
N GLY A 126 7.29 1.11 9.09
CA GLY A 126 7.85 1.19 10.44
C GLY A 126 8.84 2.35 10.57
N SER A 127 9.45 2.50 11.74
CA SER A 127 10.53 3.48 11.96
C SER A 127 11.68 3.17 11.00
N GLY A 128 12.09 4.16 10.20
CA GLY A 128 12.98 3.92 9.07
C GLY A 128 12.31 3.00 8.03
N THR A 129 11.18 3.41 7.47
CA THR A 129 10.51 2.66 6.39
C THR A 129 11.52 2.33 5.30
N VAL A 130 11.59 1.04 4.94
CA VAL A 130 12.48 0.53 3.89
C VAL A 130 11.69 0.32 2.61
N ILE A 131 12.22 0.80 1.49
CA ILE A 131 11.66 0.55 0.17
C ILE A 131 12.71 -0.25 -0.63
N ALA A 132 12.27 -1.25 -1.37
CA ALA A 132 13.13 -2.02 -2.26
C ALA A 132 12.39 -2.38 -3.55
N ASN A 133 13.13 -2.57 -4.65
CA ASN A 133 12.59 -3.09 -5.90
C ASN A 133 13.22 -4.43 -6.30
N ALA A 134 12.66 -5.06 -7.33
CA ALA A 134 13.14 -6.35 -7.84
C ALA A 134 14.59 -6.28 -8.36
N GLN A 135 15.07 -5.10 -8.76
CA GLN A 135 16.44 -4.84 -9.21
C GLN A 135 17.43 -4.66 -8.06
N ARG A 136 17.00 -4.93 -6.81
CA ARG A 136 17.81 -4.87 -5.59
C ARG A 136 18.25 -3.45 -5.19
N GLN A 137 17.62 -2.42 -5.70
CA GLN A 137 17.79 -1.07 -5.19
C GLN A 137 17.03 -0.92 -3.88
N ILE A 138 17.64 -0.22 -2.91
CA ILE A 138 17.07 -0.01 -1.56
C ILE A 138 17.11 1.48 -1.23
N TRP A 139 16.04 1.93 -0.61
CA TRP A 139 15.92 3.27 -0.04
C TRP A 139 15.41 3.17 1.40
N ILE A 140 15.89 4.07 2.25
CA ILE A 140 15.46 4.19 3.64
C ILE A 140 14.84 5.57 3.82
N ASN A 141 13.58 5.60 4.24
CA ASN A 141 12.92 6.85 4.58
C ASN A 141 13.31 7.30 5.98
N SER A 142 13.87 8.51 6.10
CA SER A 142 14.30 9.10 7.36
C SER A 142 13.27 10.04 8.00
N SER A 143 12.13 10.29 7.33
CA SER A 143 11.06 11.14 7.84
C SER A 143 10.02 10.32 8.62
N GLY A 144 9.29 11.00 9.48
CA GLY A 144 8.20 10.44 10.27
C GLY A 144 8.53 10.29 11.75
N ASN A 145 7.49 10.28 12.55
CA ASN A 145 7.56 10.21 14.00
C ASN A 145 6.46 9.28 14.58
N PRO A 146 6.45 8.99 15.90
CA PRO A 146 5.51 8.05 16.51
C PRO A 146 4.01 8.39 16.33
N ARG A 147 3.64 9.63 15.97
CA ARG A 147 2.24 9.99 15.66
C ARG A 147 1.69 9.14 14.50
N LEU A 148 2.54 8.67 13.58
CA LEU A 148 2.15 7.79 12.49
C LEU A 148 1.74 6.37 12.93
N ALA A 149 1.88 6.03 14.21
CA ALA A 149 1.30 4.81 14.78
C ALA A 149 -0.22 4.92 15.05
N THR A 150 -0.86 6.00 14.60
CA THR A 150 -2.32 6.19 14.67
C THR A 150 -3.02 5.36 13.59
N GLY A 151 -4.16 4.73 13.95
CA GLY A 151 -4.96 3.92 13.02
C GLY A 151 -5.36 4.70 11.76
N GLY A 152 -5.32 4.05 10.60
CA GLY A 152 -5.68 4.63 9.31
C GLY A 152 -4.56 5.43 8.60
N THR A 153 -3.44 5.71 9.27
CA THR A 153 -2.31 6.42 8.61
C THR A 153 -1.65 5.58 7.52
N GLY A 154 -1.69 4.25 7.64
CA GLY A 154 -1.26 3.31 6.61
C GLY A 154 -2.12 3.41 5.35
N ASP A 155 -3.45 3.49 5.52
CA ASP A 155 -4.40 3.66 4.41
C ASP A 155 -4.15 4.98 3.67
N VAL A 156 -3.87 6.04 4.44
CA VAL A 156 -3.48 7.35 3.87
C VAL A 156 -2.19 7.23 3.05
N LEU A 157 -1.19 6.51 3.56
CA LEU A 157 0.06 6.27 2.83
C LEU A 157 -0.19 5.52 1.53
N ALA A 158 -0.95 4.42 1.56
CA ALA A 158 -1.28 3.62 0.38
C ALA A 158 -2.03 4.46 -0.67
N GLY A 159 -3.04 5.23 -0.23
CA GLY A 159 -3.79 6.15 -1.08
C GLY A 159 -2.90 7.24 -1.70
N HIS A 160 -1.99 7.82 -0.90
CA HIS A 160 -1.07 8.86 -1.38
C HIS A 160 -0.07 8.30 -2.43
N ILE A 161 0.45 7.10 -2.22
CA ILE A 161 1.30 6.41 -3.21
C ILE A 161 0.51 6.19 -4.51
N GLY A 162 -0.73 5.70 -4.42
CA GLY A 162 -1.60 5.52 -5.58
C GLY A 162 -1.85 6.82 -6.35
N ALA A 163 -2.10 7.91 -5.64
CA ALA A 163 -2.31 9.23 -6.24
C ALA A 163 -1.06 9.76 -6.95
N LEU A 164 0.12 9.62 -6.35
CA LEU A 164 1.39 10.00 -6.98
C LEU A 164 1.66 9.17 -8.25
N TRP A 165 1.31 7.89 -8.21
CA TRP A 165 1.47 6.99 -9.34
C TRP A 165 0.51 7.36 -10.48
N ALA A 166 -0.76 7.58 -10.18
CA ALA A 166 -1.78 8.01 -11.16
C ALA A 166 -1.41 9.33 -11.85
N ARG A 167 -0.56 10.15 -11.23
CA ARG A 167 -0.06 11.42 -11.80
C ARG A 167 1.19 11.28 -12.66
N GLY A 168 1.62 10.06 -12.99
CA GLY A 168 2.73 9.79 -13.89
C GLY A 168 4.07 9.45 -13.23
N SER A 169 4.13 9.29 -11.90
CA SER A 169 5.30 8.68 -11.26
C SER A 169 5.42 7.21 -11.69
N ASN A 170 6.61 6.62 -11.55
CA ASN A 170 6.72 5.16 -11.56
C ASN A 170 6.54 4.59 -10.13
N ALA A 171 6.41 3.26 -10.01
CA ALA A 171 6.18 2.57 -8.75
C ALA A 171 7.18 2.96 -7.65
N ASP A 172 8.47 2.93 -7.95
CA ASP A 172 9.55 3.23 -7.00
C ASP A 172 9.47 4.68 -6.53
N LYS A 173 9.38 5.63 -7.47
CA LYS A 173 9.27 7.06 -7.15
C LYS A 173 8.02 7.37 -6.34
N ALA A 174 6.88 6.77 -6.69
CA ALA A 174 5.64 6.94 -5.95
C ALA A 174 5.77 6.45 -4.51
N ALA A 175 6.39 5.27 -4.29
CA ALA A 175 6.63 4.72 -2.97
C ALA A 175 7.60 5.59 -2.15
N ILE A 176 8.73 6.02 -2.75
CA ILE A 176 9.74 6.85 -2.09
C ILE A 176 9.17 8.22 -1.70
N GLN A 177 8.58 8.92 -2.66
CA GLN A 177 8.00 10.25 -2.43
C GLN A 177 6.79 10.19 -1.48
N GLY A 178 5.96 9.13 -1.62
CA GLY A 178 4.83 8.89 -0.76
C GLY A 178 5.25 8.70 0.70
N ALA A 179 6.23 7.82 0.95
CA ALA A 179 6.76 7.60 2.29
C ALA A 179 7.39 8.87 2.87
N PHE A 180 8.18 9.59 2.07
CA PHE A 180 8.83 10.81 2.52
C PHE A 180 7.81 11.91 2.88
N LYS A 181 6.89 12.23 1.98
CA LYS A 181 5.88 13.27 2.22
C LYS A 181 4.97 12.93 3.40
N HIS A 182 4.54 11.68 3.49
CA HIS A 182 3.73 11.19 4.61
C HIS A 182 4.45 11.36 5.94
N GLY A 183 5.71 10.95 6.03
CA GLY A 183 6.55 11.12 7.22
C GLY A 183 6.82 12.59 7.53
N HIS A 184 7.26 13.35 6.54
CA HIS A 184 7.59 14.77 6.68
C HIS A 184 6.38 15.61 7.14
N THR A 185 5.18 15.30 6.63
CA THR A 185 3.95 15.97 7.08
C THR A 185 3.71 15.71 8.57
N ALA A 186 3.94 14.50 9.05
CA ALA A 186 3.84 14.20 10.49
C ALA A 186 4.92 14.93 11.32
N ASP A 187 6.14 15.09 10.78
CA ASP A 187 7.24 15.78 11.44
C ASP A 187 6.96 17.29 11.57
N GLN A 188 6.32 17.87 10.58
CA GLN A 188 5.90 19.27 10.58
C GLN A 188 4.57 19.54 11.31
N TRP A 189 3.95 18.49 11.89
CA TRP A 189 2.65 18.62 12.54
C TRP A 189 2.72 19.49 13.79
N PRO A 190 1.86 20.51 13.91
CA PRO A 190 1.85 21.39 15.09
C PRO A 190 1.61 20.61 16.38
N ALA A 191 2.37 20.92 17.43
CA ALA A 191 2.31 20.21 18.71
C ALA A 191 0.97 20.37 19.43
N ASP A 192 0.30 21.50 19.21
CA ASP A 192 -0.98 21.91 19.80
C ASP A 192 -2.20 21.39 19.04
N ARG A 193 -2.02 20.68 17.92
CA ARG A 193 -3.12 20.14 17.12
C ARG A 193 -3.28 18.64 17.27
N PRO A 194 -4.50 18.13 17.43
CA PRO A 194 -4.77 16.69 17.37
C PRO A 194 -4.31 16.09 16.04
N PHE A 195 -3.67 14.93 16.12
CA PHE A 195 -3.24 14.20 14.94
C PHE A 195 -4.23 13.07 14.64
N SER A 196 -4.68 12.98 13.41
CA SER A 196 -5.53 11.88 12.93
C SER A 196 -5.20 11.56 11.47
N ALA A 197 -5.59 10.36 11.02
CA ALA A 197 -5.41 9.95 9.63
C ALA A 197 -6.10 10.90 8.64
N SER A 198 -7.34 11.32 8.94
CA SER A 198 -8.09 12.26 8.12
C SER A 198 -7.40 13.62 8.03
N ALA A 199 -6.91 14.13 9.18
CA ALA A 199 -6.18 15.39 9.20
C ALA A 199 -4.86 15.30 8.44
N LEU A 200 -4.13 14.17 8.56
CA LEU A 200 -2.93 13.91 7.79
C LEU A 200 -3.22 13.90 6.27
N ALA A 201 -4.27 13.21 5.83
CA ALA A 201 -4.68 13.17 4.43
C ALA A 201 -4.94 14.57 3.84
N MET A 202 -5.60 15.43 4.61
CA MET A 202 -5.86 16.82 4.22
C MET A 202 -4.60 17.69 4.11
N HIS A 203 -3.53 17.35 4.82
CA HIS A 203 -2.27 18.09 4.82
C HIS A 203 -1.22 17.54 3.85
N LEU A 204 -1.44 16.37 3.24
CA LEU A 204 -0.58 15.83 2.18
C LEU A 204 -0.76 16.67 0.91
N LYS A 205 -0.23 17.89 0.94
CA LYS A 205 -0.21 18.76 -0.24
C LYS A 205 0.70 18.15 -1.31
N GLN A 206 0.23 18.24 -2.49
CA GLN A 206 0.89 17.79 -3.71
C GLN A 206 2.04 18.73 -4.09
#